data_d20ffb0cf2ad35e698048137a20c5485
#
_entry.id   d20ffb0cf2ad35e698048137a20c5485
#
_cell.length_a   1.000
_cell.length_b   1.000
_cell.length_c   1.000
_cell.angle_alpha   90.00
_cell.angle_beta   90.00
_cell.angle_gamma   90.00
#
_symmetry.space_group_name_H-M   'P 1'
#
loop_
_entity.id
_entity.type
_entity.pdbx_description
1 polymer ?
#
loop_
_entity_poly.entity_id
_entity_poly.type
_entity_poly.pdbx_seq_one_letter_code
_entity_poly.pdbx_strand_id
1 'polypeptide(L)'
;MDTAETVTSRAVPAPPGGVESATDVLIVGGGLGGVAAALAVCRAGHRAVLTEETDWLGGQLTSQAVPPDEHPWVEQFGVTASYRQLRERIREYYRQWYPLRAEARELPHLNPGAGRVSKLCAEPRVALAVIEATLAPHRAAGRLTVLTEHRPVAAHTEGDEVRAVTLRDLRGGGRHTVTAPYVLDATETGELLELAGVEHVLGAEARAEHDEPHAPEQADPLNQQGITFCLALSHHAGEDHTIDRPADYAFWRDYRPPFWPGPLLGFQAPDPRTLESVPRTFEPNPELDPLDVSADQSADAGDKELWGFRRILARRLHRDGAFDSDITLVNWPLNDYWETPLVGLGEAGERRALHGARQLSLSLLYWLQTEAPRADGGTGFPGLRPRGDVTGTADGLAKAAYVREARRIRAVTTVTEHDVAMDLVGPYGGTRYPDSVGVGAYRIDLHPSTGGDNYVDIASVPFEIPLGALLPRRVTNLLPAGKNLGTTHVTNGCYRLHPVEWNVGEAAGALAAHCLSEGVVPHQVRAEEKQLADFLRRLDREGVQRHWPDVRGY
;
A
#
# COMPACT_ATOMS: atom_id res chain seq x y z
N MET A 1 -2.63 -48.93 24.60
CA MET A 1 -3.77 -48.70 23.67
C MET A 1 -4.34 -47.36 24.03
N ASP A 2 -3.75 -46.32 23.50
CA ASP A 2 -4.25 -44.95 23.67
C ASP A 2 -4.96 -44.55 22.39
N THR A 3 -6.23 -44.30 22.51
CA THR A 3 -7.09 -43.84 21.44
C THR A 3 -6.87 -42.34 21.27
N ALA A 4 -6.23 -41.97 20.16
CA ALA A 4 -6.20 -40.56 19.73
C ALA A 4 -7.63 -40.10 19.39
N GLU A 5 -8.19 -39.24 20.22
CA GLU A 5 -9.43 -38.53 19.90
C GLU A 5 -9.17 -37.55 18.76
N THR A 6 -9.74 -37.84 17.62
CA THR A 6 -9.79 -36.95 16.48
C THR A 6 -10.71 -35.77 16.83
N VAL A 7 -10.13 -34.59 17.07
CA VAL A 7 -10.88 -33.35 17.24
C VAL A 7 -11.58 -33.04 15.92
N THR A 8 -12.84 -33.42 15.81
CA THR A 8 -13.71 -33.00 14.72
C THR A 8 -14.11 -31.54 14.92
N SER A 9 -13.58 -30.66 14.08
CA SER A 9 -14.00 -29.27 13.96
C SER A 9 -15.53 -29.22 13.76
N ARG A 10 -16.24 -28.64 14.71
CA ARG A 10 -17.67 -28.37 14.57
C ARG A 10 -17.84 -27.26 13.54
N ALA A 11 -18.44 -27.58 12.40
CA ALA A 11 -18.80 -26.61 11.38
C ALA A 11 -19.75 -25.54 11.96
N VAL A 12 -19.40 -24.28 11.77
CA VAL A 12 -20.30 -23.15 12.08
C VAL A 12 -21.41 -23.16 11.04
N PRO A 13 -22.69 -23.18 11.43
CA PRO A 13 -23.79 -23.23 10.46
C PRO A 13 -23.85 -21.98 9.60
N ALA A 14 -23.86 -22.15 8.27
CA ALA A 14 -24.05 -21.05 7.34
C ALA A 14 -25.42 -20.40 7.48
N PRO A 15 -25.54 -19.09 7.21
CA PRO A 15 -26.84 -18.49 7.00
C PRO A 15 -27.52 -19.13 5.77
N PRO A 16 -28.85 -19.23 5.73
CA PRO A 16 -29.58 -19.86 4.63
C PRO A 16 -29.20 -19.28 3.28
N GLY A 17 -28.66 -20.09 2.36
CA GLY A 17 -28.28 -19.71 1.01
C GLY A 17 -26.81 -19.29 0.83
N GLY A 18 -25.92 -19.44 1.83
CA GLY A 18 -24.48 -19.14 1.72
C GLY A 18 -23.65 -20.33 1.22
N VAL A 19 -22.48 -20.02 0.61
CA VAL A 19 -21.42 -20.99 0.29
C VAL A 19 -20.53 -21.17 1.51
N GLU A 20 -20.18 -22.41 1.84
CA GLU A 20 -19.17 -22.72 2.86
C GLU A 20 -17.94 -23.35 2.22
N SER A 21 -16.77 -22.96 2.71
CA SER A 21 -15.52 -23.60 2.32
C SER A 21 -14.53 -23.61 3.48
N ALA A 22 -13.49 -24.44 3.36
CA ALA A 22 -12.40 -24.54 4.33
C ALA A 22 -11.04 -24.49 3.64
N THR A 23 -10.08 -23.87 4.30
CA THR A 23 -8.69 -23.77 3.84
C THR A 23 -7.74 -23.86 5.02
N ASP A 24 -6.42 -23.96 4.75
CA ASP A 24 -5.41 -23.99 5.81
C ASP A 24 -5.12 -22.56 6.32
N VAL A 25 -5.12 -21.56 5.41
CA VAL A 25 -4.96 -20.15 5.74
C VAL A 25 -5.96 -19.32 4.92
N LEU A 26 -6.75 -18.50 5.60
CA LEU A 26 -7.58 -17.48 4.97
C LEU A 26 -6.85 -16.14 5.00
N ILE A 27 -6.71 -15.51 3.85
CA ILE A 27 -6.09 -14.19 3.69
C ILE A 27 -7.15 -13.25 3.18
N VAL A 28 -7.55 -12.29 4.01
CA VAL A 28 -8.59 -11.31 3.68
C VAL A 28 -7.94 -9.99 3.29
N GLY A 29 -8.12 -9.60 2.04
CA GLY A 29 -7.44 -8.49 1.38
C GLY A 29 -6.35 -8.96 0.43
N GLY A 30 -6.48 -8.55 -0.83
CA GLY A 30 -5.57 -8.92 -1.93
C GLY A 30 -4.54 -7.85 -2.26
N GLY A 31 -4.22 -6.93 -1.31
CA GLY A 31 -3.14 -5.97 -1.43
C GLY A 31 -1.77 -6.63 -1.57
N LEU A 32 -0.70 -5.85 -1.58
CA LEU A 32 0.66 -6.38 -1.70
C LEU A 32 0.98 -7.39 -0.60
N GLY A 33 0.61 -7.08 0.64
CA GLY A 33 0.80 -7.97 1.78
C GLY A 33 0.01 -9.28 1.64
N GLY A 34 -1.25 -9.21 1.19
CA GLY A 34 -2.08 -10.38 0.95
C GLY A 34 -1.52 -11.30 -0.13
N VAL A 35 -1.04 -10.73 -1.24
CA VAL A 35 -0.36 -11.47 -2.33
C VAL A 35 0.91 -12.14 -1.82
N ALA A 36 1.75 -11.42 -1.08
CA ALA A 36 2.99 -11.96 -0.51
C ALA A 36 2.71 -13.09 0.48
N ALA A 37 1.71 -12.93 1.34
CA ALA A 37 1.27 -13.96 2.29
C ALA A 37 0.78 -15.22 1.56
N ALA A 38 -0.04 -15.08 0.52
CA ALA A 38 -0.53 -16.20 -0.28
C ALA A 38 0.62 -16.98 -0.93
N LEU A 39 1.62 -16.27 -1.46
CA LEU A 39 2.82 -16.88 -2.03
C LEU A 39 3.60 -17.66 -0.98
N ALA A 40 3.82 -17.09 0.22
CA ALA A 40 4.55 -17.75 1.31
C ALA A 40 3.83 -19.03 1.78
N VAL A 41 2.52 -18.96 1.99
CA VAL A 41 1.69 -20.12 2.38
C VAL A 41 1.74 -21.23 1.32
N CYS A 42 1.54 -20.88 0.05
CA CYS A 42 1.51 -21.85 -1.04
C CYS A 42 2.88 -22.47 -1.35
N ARG A 43 3.97 -21.71 -1.21
CA ARG A 43 5.36 -22.23 -1.33
C ARG A 43 5.68 -23.24 -0.22
N ALA A 44 5.11 -23.05 0.96
CA ALA A 44 5.22 -23.98 2.09
C ALA A 44 4.40 -25.28 1.91
N GLY A 45 3.59 -25.39 0.85
CA GLY A 45 2.78 -26.57 0.55
C GLY A 45 1.37 -26.53 1.10
N HIS A 46 0.97 -25.48 1.83
CA HIS A 46 -0.37 -25.31 2.39
C HIS A 46 -1.33 -24.67 1.38
N ARG A 47 -2.62 -24.78 1.69
CA ARG A 47 -3.70 -24.18 0.88
C ARG A 47 -4.08 -22.83 1.44
N ALA A 48 -4.35 -21.87 0.55
CA ALA A 48 -4.84 -20.57 0.91
C ALA A 48 -6.12 -20.19 0.13
N VAL A 49 -6.99 -19.43 0.78
CA VAL A 49 -8.00 -18.60 0.13
C VAL A 49 -7.55 -17.16 0.28
N LEU A 50 -7.40 -16.44 -0.83
CA LEU A 50 -7.09 -15.02 -0.89
C LEU A 50 -8.33 -14.27 -1.39
N THR A 51 -8.75 -13.23 -0.66
CA THR A 51 -9.89 -12.40 -1.07
C THR A 51 -9.44 -11.00 -1.47
N GLU A 52 -10.24 -10.32 -2.29
CA GLU A 52 -10.00 -8.93 -2.67
C GLU A 52 -11.35 -8.23 -2.92
N GLU A 53 -11.47 -6.98 -2.47
CA GLU A 53 -12.70 -6.20 -2.63
C GLU A 53 -12.90 -5.72 -4.08
N THR A 54 -11.81 -5.42 -4.77
CA THR A 54 -11.83 -5.07 -6.20
C THR A 54 -11.70 -6.33 -7.08
N ASP A 55 -11.72 -6.16 -8.38
CA ASP A 55 -11.39 -7.22 -9.34
C ASP A 55 -9.87 -7.33 -9.65
N TRP A 56 -9.02 -6.53 -8.97
CA TRP A 56 -7.56 -6.47 -9.15
C TRP A 56 -6.79 -6.76 -7.88
N LEU A 57 -5.91 -7.76 -7.91
CA LEU A 57 -4.94 -8.03 -6.84
C LEU A 57 -3.79 -7.03 -6.89
N GLY A 58 -3.15 -6.77 -5.74
CA GLY A 58 -1.93 -5.98 -5.63
C GLY A 58 -2.09 -4.61 -4.97
N GLY A 59 -3.31 -4.22 -4.58
CA GLY A 59 -3.60 -3.04 -3.74
C GLY A 59 -2.91 -1.76 -4.20
N GLN A 60 -1.99 -1.24 -3.38
CA GLN A 60 -1.26 0.01 -3.64
C GLN A 60 -0.69 0.08 -5.06
N LEU A 61 -0.08 -1.01 -5.54
CA LEU A 61 0.60 -1.06 -6.83
C LEU A 61 -0.37 -1.17 -8.03
N THR A 62 -1.59 -1.61 -7.82
CA THR A 62 -2.54 -1.95 -8.89
C THR A 62 -3.88 -1.23 -8.76
N SER A 63 -4.79 -1.69 -7.90
CA SER A 63 -6.14 -1.15 -7.73
C SER A 63 -6.16 0.29 -7.22
N GLN A 64 -5.15 0.71 -6.47
CA GLN A 64 -4.96 2.08 -5.98
C GLN A 64 -4.03 2.91 -6.88
N ALA A 65 -3.36 2.28 -7.86
CA ALA A 65 -2.57 2.89 -8.91
C ALA A 65 -1.45 3.82 -8.38
N VAL A 66 -0.63 3.36 -7.42
CA VAL A 66 0.51 4.11 -6.91
C VAL A 66 1.81 3.41 -7.31
N PRO A 67 2.72 4.07 -8.08
CA PRO A 67 4.07 3.54 -8.27
C PRO A 67 4.75 3.36 -6.92
N PRO A 68 5.59 2.33 -6.74
CA PRO A 68 6.08 1.99 -5.42
C PRO A 68 6.92 3.11 -4.82
N ASP A 69 6.62 3.47 -3.58
CA ASP A 69 7.51 4.30 -2.76
C ASP A 69 8.55 3.39 -2.13
N GLU A 70 9.83 3.60 -2.46
CA GLU A 70 10.93 2.71 -2.15
C GLU A 70 12.14 3.48 -1.65
N HIS A 71 12.97 2.81 -0.84
CA HIS A 71 14.21 3.38 -0.34
C HIS A 71 15.32 3.42 -1.41
N PRO A 72 16.37 4.27 -1.25
CA PRO A 72 17.41 4.45 -2.27
C PRO A 72 18.19 3.19 -2.63
N TRP A 73 18.29 2.24 -1.69
CA TRP A 73 19.12 1.01 -1.85
C TRP A 73 18.35 -0.20 -2.39
N VAL A 74 17.10 -0.02 -2.83
CA VAL A 74 16.18 -1.10 -3.23
C VAL A 74 16.75 -2.05 -4.28
N GLU A 75 17.64 -1.56 -5.17
CA GLU A 75 18.29 -2.39 -6.18
C GLU A 75 19.42 -3.27 -5.64
N GLN A 76 19.90 -3.00 -4.44
CA GLN A 76 21.06 -3.66 -3.85
C GLN A 76 20.66 -4.58 -2.69
N PHE A 77 19.90 -4.07 -1.73
CA PHE A 77 19.49 -4.77 -0.51
C PHE A 77 18.25 -4.11 0.11
N GLY A 78 17.78 -4.61 1.25
CA GLY A 78 16.69 -4.02 2.03
C GLY A 78 15.29 -4.44 1.58
N VAL A 79 15.19 -5.52 0.80
CA VAL A 79 13.91 -6.12 0.38
C VAL A 79 14.01 -7.63 0.34
N THR A 80 12.87 -8.32 0.41
CA THR A 80 12.83 -9.79 0.29
C THR A 80 13.16 -10.24 -1.15
N ALA A 81 13.65 -11.47 -1.29
CA ALA A 81 13.94 -12.04 -2.61
C ALA A 81 12.69 -12.09 -3.50
N SER A 82 11.52 -12.32 -2.92
CA SER A 82 10.25 -12.39 -3.65
C SER A 82 9.80 -11.00 -4.16
N TYR A 83 9.98 -9.93 -3.37
CA TYR A 83 9.72 -8.57 -3.82
C TYR A 83 10.67 -8.15 -4.95
N ARG A 84 11.96 -8.48 -4.82
CA ARG A 84 12.94 -8.27 -5.89
C ARG A 84 12.52 -8.99 -7.17
N GLN A 85 12.05 -10.23 -7.04
CA GLN A 85 11.55 -11.01 -8.19
C GLN A 85 10.33 -10.35 -8.84
N LEU A 86 9.39 -9.80 -8.05
CA LEU A 86 8.25 -9.04 -8.58
C LEU A 86 8.74 -7.86 -9.44
N ARG A 87 9.68 -7.06 -8.93
CA ARG A 87 10.25 -5.91 -9.64
C ARG A 87 10.91 -6.32 -10.96
N GLU A 88 11.74 -7.36 -10.94
CA GLU A 88 12.42 -7.86 -12.16
C GLU A 88 11.43 -8.41 -13.19
N ARG A 89 10.38 -9.11 -12.77
CA ARG A 89 9.33 -9.61 -13.68
C ARG A 89 8.54 -8.47 -14.32
N ILE A 90 8.31 -7.36 -13.60
CA ILE A 90 7.70 -6.16 -14.19
C ILE A 90 8.61 -5.60 -15.29
N ARG A 91 9.92 -5.46 -15.05
CA ARG A 91 10.89 -5.01 -16.05
C ARG A 91 10.94 -5.94 -17.25
N GLU A 92 10.95 -7.26 -17.00
CA GLU A 92 10.99 -8.27 -18.06
C GLU A 92 9.73 -8.23 -18.92
N TYR A 93 8.56 -7.96 -18.33
CA TYR A 93 7.33 -7.75 -19.07
C TYR A 93 7.47 -6.62 -20.09
N TYR A 94 8.04 -5.49 -19.71
CA TYR A 94 8.31 -4.38 -20.65
C TYR A 94 9.33 -4.77 -21.71
N ARG A 95 10.42 -5.44 -21.36
CA ARG A 95 11.42 -5.90 -22.33
C ARG A 95 10.83 -6.85 -23.37
N GLN A 96 9.91 -7.67 -22.97
CA GLN A 96 9.31 -8.68 -23.85
C GLN A 96 8.19 -8.11 -24.73
N TRP A 97 7.33 -7.28 -24.18
CA TRP A 97 6.07 -6.93 -24.84
C TRP A 97 6.00 -5.49 -25.34
N TYR A 98 6.80 -4.58 -24.80
CA TYR A 98 6.74 -3.18 -25.20
C TYR A 98 7.76 -2.86 -26.29
N PRO A 99 7.45 -1.94 -27.22
CA PRO A 99 8.33 -1.55 -28.34
C PRO A 99 9.45 -0.60 -27.86
N LEU A 100 10.23 -1.02 -26.86
CA LEU A 100 11.34 -0.25 -26.31
C LEU A 100 12.41 0.02 -27.37
N ARG A 101 13.10 1.20 -27.27
CA ARG A 101 14.36 1.45 -27.97
C ARG A 101 15.41 0.44 -27.48
N ALA A 102 16.41 0.16 -28.34
CA ALA A 102 17.45 -0.81 -28.00
C ALA A 102 18.18 -0.44 -26.70
N GLU A 103 18.58 0.83 -26.57
CA GLU A 103 19.30 1.36 -25.41
C GLU A 103 18.45 1.23 -24.12
N ALA A 104 17.17 1.54 -24.19
CA ALA A 104 16.27 1.41 -23.06
C ALA A 104 16.07 -0.07 -22.64
N ARG A 105 16.00 -0.99 -23.61
CA ARG A 105 15.84 -2.42 -23.39
C ARG A 105 17.03 -3.03 -22.63
N GLU A 106 18.23 -2.51 -22.87
CA GLU A 106 19.48 -2.98 -22.27
C GLU A 106 19.74 -2.41 -20.86
N LEU A 107 18.95 -1.44 -20.40
CA LEU A 107 19.10 -0.89 -19.04
C LEU A 107 18.91 -1.99 -17.99
N PRO A 108 19.91 -2.27 -17.12
CA PRO A 108 19.78 -3.26 -16.04
C PRO A 108 18.58 -2.96 -15.13
N HIS A 109 18.42 -1.70 -14.74
CA HIS A 109 17.36 -1.21 -13.88
C HIS A 109 16.37 -0.34 -14.67
N LEU A 110 15.78 -0.92 -15.72
CA LEU A 110 14.76 -0.23 -16.53
C LEU A 110 13.65 0.33 -15.63
N ASN A 111 13.42 1.65 -15.74
CA ASN A 111 12.28 2.36 -15.16
C ASN A 111 11.35 2.78 -16.31
N PRO A 112 10.28 2.03 -16.62
CA PRO A 112 9.47 2.23 -17.83
C PRO A 112 8.82 3.61 -17.93
N GLY A 113 8.45 4.17 -16.79
CA GLY A 113 7.91 5.52 -16.69
C GLY A 113 8.99 6.59 -16.61
N ALA A 114 10.24 6.23 -16.30
CA ALA A 114 11.28 7.19 -15.93
C ALA A 114 10.75 8.22 -14.91
N GLY A 115 9.82 7.78 -14.04
CA GLY A 115 9.27 8.60 -12.96
C GLY A 115 10.30 8.78 -11.86
N ARG A 116 10.18 9.90 -11.11
CA ARG A 116 11.18 10.25 -10.11
C ARG A 116 10.87 9.74 -8.71
N VAL A 117 9.63 9.34 -8.44
CA VAL A 117 9.23 8.83 -7.11
C VAL A 117 9.91 7.52 -6.75
N SER A 118 10.25 6.70 -7.75
CA SER A 118 10.82 5.36 -7.54
C SER A 118 11.78 4.97 -8.65
N LYS A 119 12.59 3.94 -8.38
CA LYS A 119 13.44 3.27 -9.38
C LYS A 119 12.64 2.36 -10.33
N LEU A 120 11.33 2.18 -10.08
CA LEU A 120 10.42 1.38 -10.91
C LEU A 120 9.03 2.01 -10.94
N CYS A 121 8.80 2.90 -11.89
CA CYS A 121 7.47 3.45 -12.19
C CYS A 121 6.91 2.72 -13.41
N ALA A 122 5.83 1.97 -13.20
CA ALA A 122 5.24 1.08 -14.20
C ALA A 122 3.71 1.20 -14.19
N GLU A 123 3.09 0.77 -15.28
CA GLU A 123 1.63 0.74 -15.38
C GLU A 123 1.01 -0.27 -14.41
N PRO A 124 -0.08 0.08 -13.71
CA PRO A 124 -0.77 -0.83 -12.78
C PRO A 124 -1.19 -2.15 -13.43
N ARG A 125 -1.60 -2.14 -14.70
CA ARG A 125 -1.97 -3.35 -15.45
C ARG A 125 -0.81 -4.31 -15.66
N VAL A 126 0.40 -3.79 -15.84
CA VAL A 126 1.60 -4.63 -15.97
C VAL A 126 1.92 -5.30 -14.64
N ALA A 127 1.84 -4.54 -13.54
CA ALA A 127 2.02 -5.10 -12.21
C ALA A 127 0.98 -6.20 -11.91
N LEU A 128 -0.30 -5.96 -12.25
CA LEU A 128 -1.36 -6.95 -12.12
C LEU A 128 -1.06 -8.23 -12.93
N ALA A 129 -0.69 -8.08 -14.21
CA ALA A 129 -0.38 -9.22 -15.06
C ALA A 129 0.76 -10.07 -14.50
N VAL A 130 1.78 -9.43 -13.92
CA VAL A 130 2.91 -10.12 -13.28
C VAL A 130 2.49 -10.83 -12.00
N ILE A 131 1.65 -10.20 -11.16
CA ILE A 131 1.10 -10.81 -9.94
C ILE A 131 0.27 -12.05 -10.32
N GLU A 132 -0.66 -11.92 -11.26
CA GLU A 132 -1.50 -13.03 -11.73
C GLU A 132 -0.66 -14.19 -12.29
N ALA A 133 0.34 -13.89 -13.12
CA ALA A 133 1.26 -14.90 -13.65
C ALA A 133 2.07 -15.59 -12.54
N THR A 134 2.43 -14.86 -11.47
CA THR A 134 3.15 -15.40 -10.33
C THR A 134 2.27 -16.34 -9.48
N LEU A 135 0.99 -16.03 -9.34
CA LEU A 135 0.02 -16.84 -8.59
C LEU A 135 -0.51 -18.04 -9.40
N ALA A 136 -0.49 -17.97 -10.73
CA ALA A 136 -1.08 -18.97 -11.62
C ALA A 136 -0.65 -20.43 -11.34
N PRO A 137 0.64 -20.77 -11.09
CA PRO A 137 1.05 -22.14 -10.77
C PRO A 137 0.40 -22.68 -9.49
N HIS A 138 0.19 -21.83 -8.48
CA HIS A 138 -0.44 -22.21 -7.21
C HIS A 138 -1.94 -22.43 -7.38
N ARG A 139 -2.59 -21.61 -8.21
CA ARG A 139 -4.01 -21.81 -8.60
C ARG A 139 -4.18 -23.11 -9.38
N ALA A 140 -3.34 -23.35 -10.38
CA ALA A 140 -3.36 -24.58 -11.19
C ALA A 140 -3.11 -25.84 -10.35
N ALA A 141 -2.29 -25.75 -9.30
CA ALA A 141 -2.03 -26.85 -8.36
C ALA A 141 -3.13 -27.03 -7.29
N GLY A 142 -4.19 -26.22 -7.29
CA GLY A 142 -5.27 -26.27 -6.31
C GLY A 142 -4.86 -25.83 -4.90
N ARG A 143 -3.71 -25.15 -4.76
CA ARG A 143 -3.24 -24.62 -3.48
C ARG A 143 -3.73 -23.20 -3.20
N LEU A 144 -4.14 -22.45 -4.22
CA LEU A 144 -4.65 -21.11 -4.07
C LEU A 144 -6.02 -20.95 -4.73
N THR A 145 -6.99 -20.50 -3.95
CA THR A 145 -8.28 -19.98 -4.43
C THR A 145 -8.27 -18.47 -4.27
N VAL A 146 -8.64 -17.73 -5.32
CA VAL A 146 -8.77 -16.27 -5.30
C VAL A 146 -10.22 -15.89 -5.46
N LEU A 147 -10.74 -15.09 -4.53
CA LEU A 147 -12.09 -14.55 -4.51
C LEU A 147 -12.03 -13.03 -4.64
N THR A 148 -12.08 -12.53 -5.87
CA THR A 148 -12.18 -11.08 -6.14
C THR A 148 -13.61 -10.58 -5.94
N GLU A 149 -13.78 -9.28 -5.68
CA GLU A 149 -15.06 -8.62 -5.41
C GLU A 149 -15.79 -9.23 -4.20
N HIS A 150 -15.01 -9.54 -3.16
CA HIS A 150 -15.50 -10.07 -1.89
C HIS A 150 -14.99 -9.21 -0.73
N ARG A 151 -15.92 -8.71 0.09
CA ARG A 151 -15.65 -7.90 1.29
C ARG A 151 -16.02 -8.66 2.57
N PRO A 152 -15.19 -8.64 3.64
CA PRO A 152 -15.56 -9.23 4.92
C PRO A 152 -16.73 -8.46 5.53
N VAL A 153 -17.70 -9.20 6.12
CA VAL A 153 -18.88 -8.61 6.76
C VAL A 153 -19.13 -9.16 8.15
N ALA A 154 -18.50 -10.27 8.52
CA ALA A 154 -18.52 -10.81 9.88
C ALA A 154 -17.33 -11.73 10.11
N ALA A 155 -16.86 -11.79 11.35
CA ALA A 155 -15.94 -12.82 11.82
C ALA A 155 -16.59 -13.60 12.95
N HIS A 156 -16.37 -14.90 12.97
CA HIS A 156 -16.87 -15.82 13.98
C HIS A 156 -15.72 -16.21 14.89
N THR A 157 -15.81 -15.85 16.16
CA THR A 157 -14.75 -16.06 17.15
C THR A 157 -15.19 -17.05 18.22
N GLU A 158 -14.26 -17.83 18.75
CA GLU A 158 -14.44 -18.70 19.88
C GLU A 158 -13.25 -18.53 20.83
N GLY A 159 -13.47 -17.91 21.99
CA GLY A 159 -12.38 -17.48 22.86
C GLY A 159 -11.45 -16.48 22.16
N ASP A 160 -10.18 -16.81 22.13
CA ASP A 160 -9.11 -15.99 21.52
C ASP A 160 -8.74 -16.45 20.10
N GLU A 161 -9.67 -17.13 19.42
CA GLU A 161 -9.45 -17.62 18.05
C GLU A 161 -10.57 -17.19 17.10
N VAL A 162 -10.19 -16.82 15.89
CA VAL A 162 -11.11 -16.60 14.77
C VAL A 162 -11.33 -17.94 14.07
N ARG A 163 -12.57 -18.42 14.03
CA ARG A 163 -12.94 -19.73 13.44
C ARG A 163 -13.32 -19.62 11.98
N ALA A 164 -14.01 -18.55 11.61
CA ALA A 164 -14.45 -18.33 10.25
C ALA A 164 -14.65 -16.84 9.96
N VAL A 165 -14.59 -16.46 8.69
CA VAL A 165 -14.96 -15.14 8.21
C VAL A 165 -16.06 -15.28 7.16
N THR A 166 -17.11 -14.48 7.29
CA THR A 166 -18.16 -14.36 6.28
C THR A 166 -17.87 -13.17 5.38
N LEU A 167 -17.80 -13.46 4.09
CA LEU A 167 -17.57 -12.52 3.00
C LEU A 167 -18.90 -12.23 2.29
N ARG A 168 -19.08 -11.02 1.80
CA ARG A 168 -20.14 -10.63 0.89
C ARG A 168 -19.60 -10.61 -0.53
N ASP A 169 -20.21 -11.34 -1.45
CA ASP A 169 -19.99 -11.22 -2.88
C ASP A 169 -20.59 -9.89 -3.37
N LEU A 170 -19.76 -9.00 -3.89
CA LEU A 170 -20.17 -7.67 -4.33
C LEU A 170 -20.84 -7.68 -5.71
N ARG A 171 -20.74 -8.77 -6.48
CA ARG A 171 -21.44 -8.96 -7.76
C ARG A 171 -22.85 -9.49 -7.56
N GLY A 172 -22.96 -10.60 -6.83
CA GLY A 172 -24.21 -11.33 -6.67
C GLY A 172 -24.95 -11.08 -5.37
N GLY A 173 -24.33 -10.37 -4.40
CA GLY A 173 -24.90 -10.11 -3.07
C GLY A 173 -24.94 -11.35 -2.17
N GLY A 174 -24.42 -12.49 -2.61
CA GLY A 174 -24.33 -13.72 -1.85
C GLY A 174 -23.34 -13.62 -0.69
N ARG A 175 -23.39 -14.63 0.20
CA ARG A 175 -22.42 -14.75 1.31
C ARG A 175 -21.59 -16.01 1.13
N HIS A 176 -20.31 -15.90 1.45
CA HIS A 176 -19.36 -17.01 1.44
C HIS A 176 -18.66 -17.04 2.80
N THR A 177 -18.85 -18.10 3.57
CA THR A 177 -18.19 -18.30 4.85
C THR A 177 -16.99 -19.23 4.66
N VAL A 178 -15.82 -18.77 5.06
CA VAL A 178 -14.56 -19.52 4.96
C VAL A 178 -14.05 -19.82 6.36
N THR A 179 -13.85 -21.11 6.64
CA THR A 179 -13.24 -21.61 7.89
C THR A 179 -11.76 -21.87 7.68
N ALA A 180 -10.92 -21.42 8.60
CA ALA A 180 -9.48 -21.65 8.56
C ALA A 180 -8.85 -21.69 9.96
N PRO A 181 -7.80 -22.51 10.19
CA PRO A 181 -6.99 -22.47 11.40
C PRO A 181 -6.29 -21.13 11.62
N TYR A 182 -5.84 -20.47 10.53
CA TYR A 182 -5.19 -19.17 10.56
C TYR A 182 -5.89 -18.20 9.63
N VAL A 183 -6.05 -16.96 10.10
CA VAL A 183 -6.64 -15.86 9.36
C VAL A 183 -5.64 -14.70 9.31
N LEU A 184 -5.38 -14.19 8.11
CA LEU A 184 -4.50 -13.03 7.93
C LEU A 184 -5.35 -11.83 7.50
N ASP A 185 -5.22 -10.72 8.22
CA ASP A 185 -5.86 -9.45 7.85
C ASP A 185 -4.91 -8.63 6.98
N ALA A 186 -5.15 -8.66 5.69
CA ALA A 186 -4.49 -7.85 4.66
C ALA A 186 -5.45 -6.81 4.07
N THR A 187 -6.54 -6.48 4.77
CA THR A 187 -7.46 -5.42 4.34
C THR A 187 -6.79 -4.06 4.47
N GLU A 188 -7.18 -3.12 3.61
CA GLU A 188 -6.56 -1.79 3.57
C GLU A 188 -6.81 -0.97 4.85
N THR A 189 -7.90 -1.25 5.56
CA THR A 189 -8.31 -0.50 6.75
C THR A 189 -8.26 -1.30 8.05
N GLY A 190 -7.79 -2.56 8.03
CA GLY A 190 -7.80 -3.44 9.20
C GLY A 190 -9.24 -3.83 9.60
N GLU A 191 -10.10 -4.16 8.63
CA GLU A 191 -11.52 -4.44 8.88
C GLU A 191 -11.76 -5.65 9.77
N LEU A 192 -10.93 -6.70 9.63
CA LEU A 192 -11.08 -7.88 10.46
C LEU A 192 -10.79 -7.63 11.94
N LEU A 193 -9.96 -6.64 12.27
CA LEU A 193 -9.67 -6.32 13.66
C LEU A 193 -10.94 -5.90 14.40
N GLU A 194 -11.77 -5.08 13.77
CA GLU A 194 -13.07 -4.67 14.34
C GLU A 194 -14.07 -5.83 14.32
N LEU A 195 -14.22 -6.52 13.18
CA LEU A 195 -15.19 -7.61 13.01
C LEU A 195 -14.91 -8.79 13.95
N ALA A 196 -13.64 -9.06 14.26
CA ALA A 196 -13.23 -10.15 15.15
C ALA A 196 -13.02 -9.71 16.61
N GLY A 197 -13.26 -8.44 16.96
CA GLY A 197 -13.04 -7.92 18.31
C GLY A 197 -11.60 -8.01 18.77
N VAL A 198 -10.64 -7.84 17.85
CA VAL A 198 -9.21 -7.75 18.16
C VAL A 198 -8.91 -6.35 18.70
N GLU A 199 -8.13 -6.28 19.77
CA GLU A 199 -7.72 -4.99 20.33
C GLU A 199 -6.85 -4.24 19.34
N HIS A 200 -7.27 -3.02 19.01
CA HIS A 200 -6.59 -2.18 18.02
C HIS A 200 -6.61 -0.69 18.40
N VAL A 201 -5.83 0.09 17.69
CA VAL A 201 -5.81 1.54 17.75
C VAL A 201 -6.22 2.09 16.38
N LEU A 202 -6.89 3.22 16.39
CA LEU A 202 -7.30 3.95 15.19
C LEU A 202 -6.93 5.43 15.36
N GLY A 203 -6.47 6.06 14.28
CA GLY A 203 -6.06 7.47 14.29
C GLY A 203 -4.83 7.72 15.16
N ALA A 204 -4.68 8.93 15.66
CA ALA A 204 -3.51 9.36 16.41
C ALA A 204 -3.61 9.00 17.90
N GLU A 205 -2.59 8.32 18.43
CA GLU A 205 -2.41 8.09 19.87
C GLU A 205 -1.96 9.35 20.60
N ALA A 206 -2.25 9.45 21.89
CA ALA A 206 -1.72 10.52 22.73
C ALA A 206 -0.22 10.35 22.96
N ARG A 207 0.52 11.47 23.06
CA ARG A 207 1.94 11.47 23.40
C ARG A 207 2.24 10.64 24.66
N ALA A 208 1.40 10.73 25.66
CA ALA A 208 1.57 10.01 26.93
C ALA A 208 1.50 8.48 26.81
N GLU A 209 1.02 7.91 25.67
CA GLU A 209 0.99 6.46 25.49
C GLU A 209 2.37 5.86 25.17
N HIS A 210 3.18 6.58 24.40
CA HIS A 210 4.47 6.08 23.91
C HIS A 210 5.62 7.09 24.04
N ASP A 211 5.35 8.28 24.62
CA ASP A 211 6.30 9.38 24.79
C ASP A 211 6.89 9.89 23.45
N GLU A 212 6.14 9.73 22.36
CA GLU A 212 6.58 10.14 21.03
C GLU A 212 6.55 11.67 20.86
N PRO A 213 7.66 12.32 20.47
CA PRO A 213 7.74 13.78 20.32
C PRO A 213 6.71 14.38 19.35
N HIS A 214 6.37 13.64 18.27
CA HIS A 214 5.44 14.13 17.24
C HIS A 214 4.00 13.62 17.40
N ALA A 215 3.72 12.83 18.43
CA ALA A 215 2.34 12.48 18.78
C ALA A 215 1.60 13.69 19.39
N PRO A 216 0.28 13.83 19.15
CA PRO A 216 -0.52 14.89 19.74
C PRO A 216 -0.65 14.72 21.27
N GLU A 217 -0.98 15.79 21.97
CA GLU A 217 -1.18 15.75 23.44
C GLU A 217 -2.33 14.83 23.86
N GLN A 218 -3.35 14.73 23.02
CA GLN A 218 -4.54 13.91 23.27
C GLN A 218 -4.78 12.97 22.09
N ALA A 219 -5.18 11.74 22.40
CA ALA A 219 -5.56 10.78 21.36
C ALA A 219 -6.80 11.26 20.60
N ASP A 220 -6.77 11.09 19.28
CA ASP A 220 -7.91 11.33 18.41
C ASP A 220 -8.07 10.19 17.40
N PRO A 221 -9.02 9.25 17.63
CA PRO A 221 -9.27 8.14 16.71
C PRO A 221 -9.75 8.57 15.31
N LEU A 222 -10.27 9.80 15.17
CA LEU A 222 -10.72 10.33 13.90
C LEU A 222 -9.65 11.15 13.19
N ASN A 223 -8.51 11.40 13.81
CA ASN A 223 -7.37 12.03 13.18
C ASN A 223 -6.59 11.00 12.34
N GLN A 224 -6.92 10.94 11.06
CA GLN A 224 -6.37 9.98 10.08
C GLN A 224 -5.76 10.72 8.90
N GLN A 225 -4.68 10.18 8.35
CA GLN A 225 -4.05 10.74 7.15
C GLN A 225 -5.02 10.76 5.97
N GLY A 226 -4.90 11.78 5.14
CA GLY A 226 -5.69 11.94 3.92
C GLY A 226 -5.59 10.74 2.97
N ILE A 227 -6.69 10.46 2.28
CA ILE A 227 -6.79 9.43 1.25
C ILE A 227 -6.75 10.06 -0.14
N THR A 228 -6.35 9.30 -1.16
CA THR A 228 -6.25 9.82 -2.52
C THR A 228 -6.90 8.88 -3.53
N PHE A 229 -7.84 9.35 -4.34
CA PHE A 229 -8.16 8.65 -5.59
C PHE A 229 -7.15 9.07 -6.65
N CYS A 230 -6.18 8.20 -6.93
CA CYS A 230 -5.23 8.42 -8.00
C CYS A 230 -5.92 8.39 -9.36
N LEU A 231 -5.38 9.12 -10.35
CA LEU A 231 -5.88 9.04 -11.71
C LEU A 231 -4.73 9.01 -12.71
N ALA A 232 -4.92 8.30 -13.83
CA ALA A 232 -3.95 8.21 -14.91
C ALA A 232 -4.29 9.21 -16.02
N LEU A 233 -3.29 9.97 -16.47
CA LEU A 233 -3.44 11.00 -17.50
C LEU A 233 -2.42 10.83 -18.63
N SER A 234 -2.86 11.05 -19.87
CA SER A 234 -2.03 11.39 -21.02
C SER A 234 -2.38 12.80 -21.53
N HIS A 235 -1.56 13.39 -22.39
CA HIS A 235 -1.82 14.71 -22.95
C HIS A 235 -1.63 14.70 -24.48
N HIS A 236 -2.67 15.12 -25.20
CA HIS A 236 -2.71 15.18 -26.65
C HIS A 236 -2.90 16.62 -27.12
N ALA A 237 -1.81 17.24 -27.59
CA ALA A 237 -1.83 18.64 -27.99
C ALA A 237 -2.80 18.87 -29.16
N GLY A 238 -3.66 19.87 -29.04
CA GLY A 238 -4.65 20.21 -30.05
C GLY A 238 -5.97 19.43 -29.98
N GLU A 239 -6.08 18.46 -29.08
CA GLU A 239 -7.33 17.76 -28.79
C GLU A 239 -8.04 18.39 -27.57
N ASP A 240 -9.33 18.10 -27.42
CA ASP A 240 -10.13 18.50 -26.27
C ASP A 240 -10.76 17.26 -25.63
N HIS A 241 -10.28 16.90 -24.45
CA HIS A 241 -10.75 15.82 -23.61
C HIS A 241 -11.33 16.35 -22.28
N THR A 242 -11.76 17.60 -22.25
CA THR A 242 -12.35 18.21 -21.05
C THR A 242 -13.53 17.38 -20.56
N ILE A 243 -13.43 16.95 -19.30
CA ILE A 243 -14.51 16.17 -18.67
C ILE A 243 -15.69 17.07 -18.32
N ASP A 244 -16.86 16.47 -18.07
CA ASP A 244 -17.98 17.20 -17.48
C ASP A 244 -17.59 17.81 -16.13
N ARG A 245 -18.08 19.03 -15.86
CA ARG A 245 -17.79 19.72 -14.61
C ARG A 245 -18.25 18.88 -13.42
N PRO A 246 -17.34 18.48 -12.49
CA PRO A 246 -17.71 17.72 -11.30
C PRO A 246 -18.71 18.46 -10.41
N ALA A 247 -19.56 17.69 -9.71
CA ALA A 247 -20.63 18.26 -8.89
C ALA A 247 -20.08 19.21 -7.80
N ASP A 248 -18.98 18.83 -7.15
CA ASP A 248 -18.39 19.59 -6.05
C ASP A 248 -17.27 20.55 -6.50
N TYR A 249 -17.12 20.78 -7.83
CA TYR A 249 -16.05 21.63 -8.37
C TYR A 249 -16.03 23.04 -7.78
N ALA A 250 -17.21 23.66 -7.62
CA ALA A 250 -17.29 25.02 -7.07
C ALA A 250 -16.72 25.11 -5.65
N PHE A 251 -16.95 24.09 -4.84
CA PHE A 251 -16.38 24.00 -3.49
C PHE A 251 -14.86 23.85 -3.57
N TRP A 252 -14.36 22.86 -4.29
CA TRP A 252 -12.92 22.56 -4.35
C TRP A 252 -12.10 23.68 -4.98
N ARG A 253 -12.64 24.38 -5.98
CA ARG A 253 -11.99 25.51 -6.62
C ARG A 253 -11.66 26.64 -5.66
N ASP A 254 -12.58 26.90 -4.72
CA ASP A 254 -12.46 28.01 -3.76
C ASP A 254 -11.92 27.54 -2.40
N TYR A 255 -11.69 26.23 -2.22
CA TYR A 255 -11.26 25.66 -0.96
C TYR A 255 -9.83 26.06 -0.59
N ARG A 256 -9.65 26.59 0.63
CA ARG A 256 -8.39 27.10 1.18
C ARG A 256 -8.20 26.58 2.60
N PRO A 257 -7.50 25.44 2.78
CA PRO A 257 -7.19 24.96 4.12
C PRO A 257 -6.36 26.00 4.90
N PRO A 258 -6.56 26.16 6.20
CA PRO A 258 -5.83 27.15 7.01
C PRO A 258 -4.30 27.00 6.98
N PHE A 259 -3.82 25.77 6.83
CA PHE A 259 -2.40 25.43 6.79
C PHE A 259 -1.83 25.33 5.35
N TRP A 260 -2.63 25.68 4.33
CA TRP A 260 -2.21 25.63 2.93
C TRP A 260 -1.85 27.03 2.40
N PRO A 261 -0.82 27.17 1.53
CA PRO A 261 -0.34 28.47 1.10
C PRO A 261 -1.29 29.24 0.16
N GLY A 262 -2.39 28.63 -0.27
CA GLY A 262 -3.35 29.25 -1.20
C GLY A 262 -4.57 28.38 -1.43
N PRO A 263 -5.23 28.45 -2.59
CA PRO A 263 -6.25 27.48 -2.96
C PRO A 263 -5.62 26.09 -3.07
N LEU A 264 -6.39 25.05 -2.67
CA LEU A 264 -5.90 23.65 -2.79
C LEU A 264 -5.68 23.31 -4.28
N LEU A 265 -6.61 23.68 -5.15
CA LEU A 265 -6.41 23.59 -6.61
C LEU A 265 -5.53 24.74 -7.06
N GLY A 266 -4.23 24.51 -7.11
CA GLY A 266 -3.21 25.50 -7.45
C GLY A 266 -1.83 24.86 -7.57
N PHE A 267 -0.83 25.60 -8.09
CA PHE A 267 0.55 25.13 -8.19
C PHE A 267 1.43 25.62 -7.04
N GLN A 268 0.82 25.85 -5.87
CA GLN A 268 1.54 26.13 -4.62
C GLN A 268 1.14 25.11 -3.58
N ALA A 269 2.11 24.43 -3.00
CA ALA A 269 1.89 23.46 -1.94
C ALA A 269 2.99 23.58 -0.88
N PRO A 270 2.76 23.17 0.36
CA PRO A 270 3.81 23.12 1.36
C PRO A 270 4.92 22.16 0.93
N ASP A 271 6.17 22.49 1.25
CA ASP A 271 7.24 21.51 1.31
C ASP A 271 7.00 20.62 2.55
N PRO A 272 6.98 19.28 2.44
CA PRO A 272 6.65 18.42 3.57
C PRO A 272 7.57 18.56 4.79
N ARG A 273 8.83 18.99 4.58
CA ARG A 273 9.85 19.11 5.64
C ARG A 273 9.87 20.47 6.30
N THR A 274 9.75 21.53 5.49
CA THR A 274 9.89 22.92 5.98
C THR A 274 8.55 23.61 6.21
N LEU A 275 7.48 23.07 5.64
CA LEU A 275 6.14 23.66 5.56
C LEU A 275 6.08 25.02 4.82
N GLU A 276 7.17 25.40 4.20
CA GLU A 276 7.24 26.61 3.37
C GLU A 276 6.49 26.38 2.05
N SER A 277 5.90 27.46 1.53
CA SER A 277 5.24 27.42 0.23
C SER A 277 6.25 27.20 -0.90
N VAL A 278 6.08 26.14 -1.66
CA VAL A 278 6.93 25.80 -2.81
C VAL A 278 6.10 25.73 -4.09
N PRO A 279 6.52 26.42 -5.16
CA PRO A 279 5.85 26.32 -6.45
C PRO A 279 6.03 24.93 -7.06
N ARG A 280 4.98 24.43 -7.67
CA ARG A 280 4.98 23.22 -8.50
C ARG A 280 4.94 23.63 -9.97
N THR A 281 5.58 22.85 -10.82
CA THR A 281 5.51 23.01 -12.28
C THR A 281 4.73 21.86 -12.89
N PHE A 282 4.06 22.13 -14.00
CA PHE A 282 3.30 21.13 -14.73
C PHE A 282 3.54 21.33 -16.23
N GLU A 283 4.30 20.43 -16.81
CA GLU A 283 4.64 20.43 -18.24
C GLU A 283 4.41 19.04 -18.85
N PRO A 284 3.27 18.83 -19.50
CA PRO A 284 2.97 17.56 -20.14
C PRO A 284 3.93 17.25 -21.31
N ASN A 285 4.37 15.99 -21.41
CA ASN A 285 5.21 15.49 -22.49
C ASN A 285 6.52 16.28 -22.71
N PRO A 286 7.37 16.49 -21.69
CA PRO A 286 8.61 17.24 -21.85
C PRO A 286 9.52 16.59 -22.93
N GLU A 287 10.26 17.44 -23.66
CA GLU A 287 11.16 16.98 -24.73
C GLU A 287 12.46 16.35 -24.22
N LEU A 288 12.68 16.33 -22.90
CA LEU A 288 13.86 15.74 -22.31
C LEU A 288 13.90 14.22 -22.52
N ASP A 289 15.04 13.70 -23.04
CA ASP A 289 15.24 12.26 -23.13
C ASP A 289 15.51 11.65 -21.75
N PRO A 290 14.70 10.67 -21.30
CA PRO A 290 14.91 10.02 -20.02
C PRO A 290 16.28 9.33 -19.85
N LEU A 291 16.96 8.97 -20.94
CA LEU A 291 18.28 8.36 -20.92
C LEU A 291 19.40 9.38 -20.64
N ASP A 292 19.16 10.67 -20.89
CA ASP A 292 20.11 11.75 -20.64
C ASP A 292 20.00 12.32 -19.23
N VAL A 293 18.95 11.94 -18.50
CA VAL A 293 18.74 12.37 -17.12
C VAL A 293 19.58 11.52 -16.17
N SER A 294 20.55 12.14 -15.50
CA SER A 294 21.33 11.43 -14.48
C SER A 294 20.43 10.88 -13.37
N ALA A 295 20.76 9.69 -12.86
CA ALA A 295 20.06 9.04 -11.76
C ALA A 295 20.02 9.86 -10.45
N ASP A 296 20.80 10.94 -10.39
CA ASP A 296 20.96 11.90 -9.30
C ASP A 296 20.00 13.10 -9.36
N GLN A 297 18.96 13.08 -10.17
CA GLN A 297 17.86 14.00 -9.93
C GLN A 297 17.23 13.59 -8.61
N SER A 298 17.68 14.30 -7.59
CA SER A 298 17.48 14.00 -6.19
C SER A 298 16.01 13.85 -5.84
N ALA A 299 15.72 13.03 -4.84
CA ALA A 299 14.41 12.95 -4.19
C ALA A 299 13.87 14.36 -3.81
N ASP A 300 14.76 15.35 -3.60
CA ASP A 300 14.40 16.73 -3.27
C ASP A 300 13.71 17.52 -4.39
N ALA A 301 13.84 17.09 -5.66
CA ALA A 301 13.10 17.67 -6.78
C ALA A 301 11.81 16.89 -7.12
N GLY A 302 11.57 15.77 -6.45
CA GLY A 302 10.62 14.75 -6.86
C GLY A 302 9.22 15.27 -7.19
N ASP A 303 8.57 15.93 -6.26
CA ASP A 303 7.19 16.42 -6.40
C ASP A 303 7.07 17.87 -6.95
N LYS A 304 8.19 18.55 -7.22
CA LYS A 304 8.19 19.93 -7.74
C LYS A 304 7.76 19.99 -9.20
N GLU A 305 8.08 18.97 -9.98
CA GLU A 305 7.60 18.84 -11.34
C GLU A 305 6.62 17.65 -11.42
N LEU A 306 5.33 17.99 -11.49
CA LEU A 306 4.23 17.06 -11.25
C LEU A 306 4.08 15.99 -12.34
N TRP A 307 4.33 16.34 -13.62
CA TRP A 307 4.12 15.39 -14.72
C TRP A 307 5.08 14.20 -14.67
N GLY A 308 6.35 14.46 -14.43
CA GLY A 308 7.38 13.43 -14.37
C GLY A 308 7.49 12.73 -13.02
N PHE A 309 6.89 13.27 -11.95
CA PHE A 309 7.05 12.72 -10.61
C PHE A 309 6.62 11.26 -10.51
N ARG A 310 5.37 10.97 -10.89
CA ARG A 310 4.82 9.61 -10.90
C ARG A 310 4.47 9.15 -12.32
N ARG A 311 5.30 9.52 -13.30
CA ARG A 311 5.13 9.05 -14.68
C ARG A 311 5.36 7.54 -14.76
N ILE A 312 4.45 6.81 -15.38
CA ILE A 312 4.43 5.33 -15.45
C ILE A 312 4.72 4.80 -16.85
N LEU A 313 4.66 5.64 -17.86
CA LEU A 313 5.10 5.36 -19.21
C LEU A 313 5.78 6.59 -19.78
N ALA A 314 7.06 6.48 -20.13
CA ALA A 314 7.84 7.51 -20.82
C ALA A 314 7.90 7.20 -22.31
N ARG A 315 7.18 7.97 -23.16
CA ARG A 315 7.10 7.74 -24.61
C ARG A 315 8.49 7.65 -25.27
N ARG A 316 9.45 8.45 -24.78
CA ARG A 316 10.80 8.53 -25.33
C ARG A 316 11.72 7.34 -24.99
N LEU A 317 11.31 6.43 -24.14
CA LEU A 317 11.97 5.13 -23.96
C LEU A 317 11.54 4.09 -25.03
N HIS A 318 10.55 4.43 -25.84
CA HIS A 318 9.97 3.56 -26.86
C HIS A 318 10.39 4.03 -28.26
N ARG A 319 10.20 3.15 -29.25
CA ARG A 319 10.45 3.48 -30.67
C ARG A 319 9.57 4.66 -31.08
N ASP A 320 10.10 5.49 -31.96
CA ASP A 320 9.39 6.66 -32.45
C ASP A 320 8.00 6.28 -33.00
N GLY A 321 7.01 7.06 -32.62
CA GLY A 321 5.61 6.85 -33.02
C GLY A 321 4.90 5.68 -32.33
N ALA A 322 5.53 5.00 -31.35
CA ALA A 322 4.87 3.92 -30.60
C ALA A 322 3.82 4.46 -29.61
N PHE A 323 4.07 5.63 -29.04
CA PHE A 323 3.18 6.31 -28.13
C PHE A 323 3.18 7.82 -28.39
N ASP A 324 1.99 8.42 -28.47
CA ASP A 324 1.83 9.85 -28.74
C ASP A 324 2.06 10.71 -27.48
N SER A 325 1.95 10.11 -26.29
CA SER A 325 2.08 10.77 -25.01
C SER A 325 2.76 9.88 -23.98
N ASP A 326 3.41 10.53 -23.00
CA ASP A 326 3.68 9.92 -21.71
C ASP A 326 2.36 9.61 -21.00
N ILE A 327 2.43 8.77 -19.94
CA ILE A 327 1.34 8.55 -19.01
C ILE A 327 1.85 8.84 -17.59
N THR A 328 1.17 9.74 -16.90
CA THR A 328 1.46 10.05 -15.49
C THR A 328 0.32 9.61 -14.57
N LEU A 329 0.66 9.29 -13.32
CA LEU A 329 -0.31 9.09 -12.25
C LEU A 329 -0.38 10.32 -11.36
N VAL A 330 -1.57 10.82 -11.17
CA VAL A 330 -1.88 11.93 -10.27
C VAL A 330 -2.15 11.36 -8.88
N ASN A 331 -1.14 11.41 -8.06
CA ASN A 331 -1.16 11.22 -6.61
C ASN A 331 -0.23 12.31 -6.07
N TRP A 332 -0.80 13.48 -5.91
CA TRP A 332 -0.08 14.71 -5.60
C TRP A 332 -0.65 15.33 -4.32
N PRO A 333 0.08 16.24 -3.66
CA PRO A 333 -0.45 16.99 -2.53
C PRO A 333 -1.83 17.64 -2.78
N LEU A 334 -2.12 17.97 -4.02
CA LEU A 334 -3.30 18.69 -4.46
C LEU A 334 -4.60 17.87 -4.49
N ASN A 335 -4.50 16.54 -4.42
CA ASN A 335 -5.66 15.64 -4.41
C ASN A 335 -5.69 14.67 -3.22
N ASP A 336 -4.96 14.99 -2.16
CA ASP A 336 -5.12 14.35 -0.87
C ASP A 336 -6.39 14.87 -0.20
N TYR A 337 -7.27 13.96 0.19
CA TYR A 337 -8.56 14.28 0.80
C TYR A 337 -8.55 13.99 2.31
N TRP A 338 -8.83 15.00 3.11
CA TRP A 338 -8.84 14.95 4.59
C TRP A 338 -10.08 15.56 5.26
N GLU A 339 -11.15 15.88 4.52
CA GLU A 339 -12.35 16.50 5.10
C GLU A 339 -13.20 15.52 5.94
N THR A 340 -13.07 14.24 5.71
CA THR A 340 -13.82 13.19 6.43
C THR A 340 -12.92 11.99 6.62
N PRO A 341 -12.76 11.46 7.85
CA PRO A 341 -11.99 10.24 8.08
C PRO A 341 -12.66 9.05 7.38
N LEU A 342 -11.83 8.17 6.82
CA LEU A 342 -12.32 6.99 6.11
C LEU A 342 -12.93 5.97 7.07
N VAL A 343 -12.34 5.83 8.25
CA VAL A 343 -12.66 4.79 9.23
C VAL A 343 -13.22 5.43 10.51
N GLY A 344 -14.07 4.70 11.23
CA GLY A 344 -14.60 5.11 12.54
C GLY A 344 -15.98 5.79 12.51
N LEU A 345 -16.48 6.19 11.36
CA LEU A 345 -17.80 6.81 11.20
C LEU A 345 -18.86 5.88 10.56
N GLY A 346 -18.57 4.57 10.49
CA GLY A 346 -19.42 3.56 9.87
C GLY A 346 -19.58 3.75 8.36
N GLU A 347 -20.39 2.89 7.71
CA GLU A 347 -20.56 2.89 6.25
C GLU A 347 -20.98 4.24 5.64
N ALA A 348 -21.75 5.05 6.36
CA ALA A 348 -22.17 6.37 5.85
C ALA A 348 -21.00 7.37 5.82
N GLY A 349 -20.09 7.30 6.81
CA GLY A 349 -18.86 8.07 6.85
C GLY A 349 -17.90 7.64 5.75
N GLU A 350 -17.67 6.34 5.61
CA GLU A 350 -16.85 5.75 4.55
C GLU A 350 -17.32 6.21 3.16
N ARG A 351 -18.63 6.10 2.86
CA ARG A 351 -19.18 6.57 1.58
C ARG A 351 -18.97 8.06 1.35
N ARG A 352 -19.08 8.91 2.40
CA ARG A 352 -18.81 10.36 2.27
C ARG A 352 -17.33 10.63 1.97
N ALA A 353 -16.43 9.95 2.69
CA ALA A 353 -14.98 10.09 2.48
C ALA A 353 -14.58 9.69 1.05
N LEU A 354 -15.03 8.52 0.60
CA LEU A 354 -14.75 8.02 -0.74
C LEU A 354 -15.36 8.93 -1.84
N HIS A 355 -16.59 9.40 -1.64
CA HIS A 355 -17.22 10.35 -2.57
C HIS A 355 -16.45 11.67 -2.64
N GLY A 356 -16.10 12.25 -1.49
CA GLY A 356 -15.35 13.52 -1.44
C GLY A 356 -13.98 13.41 -2.09
N ALA A 357 -13.25 12.32 -1.82
CA ALA A 357 -11.95 12.09 -2.43
C ALA A 357 -12.02 11.94 -3.96
N ARG A 358 -13.06 11.24 -4.47
CA ARG A 358 -13.30 11.16 -5.93
C ARG A 358 -13.63 12.53 -6.53
N GLN A 359 -14.49 13.30 -5.87
CA GLN A 359 -14.87 14.64 -6.33
C GLN A 359 -13.66 15.59 -6.34
N LEU A 360 -12.78 15.52 -5.34
CA LEU A 360 -11.55 16.31 -5.32
C LEU A 360 -10.64 15.96 -6.51
N SER A 361 -10.38 14.67 -6.76
CA SER A 361 -9.49 14.26 -7.86
C SER A 361 -10.07 14.61 -9.24
N LEU A 362 -11.37 14.46 -9.45
CA LEU A 362 -12.05 14.91 -10.67
C LEU A 362 -12.04 16.45 -10.80
N SER A 363 -12.19 17.16 -9.69
CA SER A 363 -12.13 18.63 -9.68
C SER A 363 -10.73 19.13 -10.01
N LEU A 364 -9.69 18.46 -9.53
CA LEU A 364 -8.32 18.76 -9.93
C LEU A 364 -8.12 18.55 -11.44
N LEU A 365 -8.60 17.44 -12.01
CA LEU A 365 -8.51 17.20 -13.45
C LEU A 365 -9.26 18.31 -14.23
N TYR A 366 -10.50 18.63 -13.84
CA TYR A 366 -11.27 19.66 -14.52
C TYR A 366 -10.58 21.03 -14.44
N TRP A 367 -10.03 21.39 -13.27
CA TRP A 367 -9.23 22.60 -13.08
C TRP A 367 -7.98 22.61 -13.97
N LEU A 368 -7.25 21.50 -14.04
CA LEU A 368 -6.10 21.36 -14.94
C LEU A 368 -6.50 21.56 -16.40
N GLN A 369 -7.65 21.03 -16.83
CA GLN A 369 -8.12 21.13 -18.20
C GLN A 369 -8.60 22.54 -18.58
N THR A 370 -9.14 23.32 -17.61
CA THR A 370 -9.87 24.55 -17.92
C THR A 370 -9.24 25.83 -17.37
N GLU A 371 -8.63 25.81 -16.18
CA GLU A 371 -8.23 27.02 -15.46
C GLU A 371 -6.75 27.08 -15.06
N ALA A 372 -6.04 25.95 -15.04
CA ALA A 372 -4.65 25.91 -14.59
C ALA A 372 -3.75 26.83 -15.43
N PRO A 373 -2.90 27.67 -14.80
CA PRO A 373 -2.02 28.55 -15.54
C PRO A 373 -0.96 27.76 -16.32
N ARG A 374 -0.66 28.21 -17.54
CA ARG A 374 0.34 27.62 -18.42
C ARG A 374 1.58 28.52 -18.53
N ALA A 375 2.73 27.91 -18.81
CA ALA A 375 4.00 28.63 -18.98
C ALA A 375 3.96 29.64 -20.15
N ASP A 376 3.16 29.39 -21.18
CA ASP A 376 2.95 30.29 -22.32
C ASP A 376 2.01 31.48 -22.05
N GLY A 377 1.51 31.63 -20.82
CA GLY A 377 0.57 32.66 -20.39
C GLY A 377 -0.90 32.31 -20.68
N GLY A 378 -1.19 31.18 -21.26
CA GLY A 378 -2.55 30.65 -21.44
C GLY A 378 -3.08 30.00 -20.15
N THR A 379 -4.31 29.47 -20.23
CA THR A 379 -4.97 28.72 -19.15
C THR A 379 -5.51 27.40 -19.67
N GLY A 380 -5.49 26.38 -18.81
CA GLY A 380 -6.05 25.07 -19.09
C GLY A 380 -5.22 24.22 -20.07
N PHE A 381 -5.32 22.92 -19.85
CA PHE A 381 -4.72 21.88 -20.71
C PHE A 381 -5.83 20.95 -21.21
N PRO A 382 -6.68 21.38 -22.16
CA PRO A 382 -7.84 20.59 -22.62
C PRO A 382 -7.43 19.25 -23.25
N GLY A 383 -6.19 19.12 -23.74
CA GLY A 383 -5.64 17.86 -24.26
C GLY A 383 -5.34 16.81 -23.19
N LEU A 384 -5.51 17.07 -21.91
CA LEU A 384 -5.36 16.07 -20.83
C LEU A 384 -6.50 15.04 -20.94
N ARG A 385 -6.13 13.78 -21.14
CA ARG A 385 -7.06 12.68 -21.32
C ARG A 385 -6.96 11.69 -20.15
N PRO A 386 -8.08 11.42 -19.42
CA PRO A 386 -8.11 10.34 -18.43
C PRO A 386 -7.91 8.97 -19.09
N ARG A 387 -7.08 8.15 -18.48
CA ARG A 387 -6.66 6.86 -19.03
C ARG A 387 -7.30 5.69 -18.28
N GLY A 388 -8.60 5.51 -18.50
CA GLY A 388 -9.37 4.40 -17.93
C GLY A 388 -8.88 3.02 -18.39
N ASP A 389 -8.26 2.94 -19.57
CA ASP A 389 -7.60 1.73 -20.06
C ASP A 389 -6.42 1.31 -19.17
N VAL A 390 -5.76 2.25 -18.50
CA VAL A 390 -4.63 2.01 -17.58
C VAL A 390 -5.11 1.59 -16.20
N THR A 391 -6.14 2.27 -15.66
CA THR A 391 -6.67 2.03 -14.32
C THR A 391 -7.76 0.96 -14.25
N GLY A 392 -8.31 0.56 -15.39
CA GLY A 392 -9.41 -0.40 -15.48
C GLY A 392 -10.77 0.18 -15.06
N THR A 393 -10.95 1.51 -15.20
CA THR A 393 -12.17 2.25 -14.86
C THR A 393 -12.65 3.07 -16.04
N ALA A 394 -13.86 3.60 -15.98
CA ALA A 394 -14.41 4.41 -17.08
C ALA A 394 -13.89 5.86 -17.06
N ASP A 395 -13.52 6.38 -15.90
CA ASP A 395 -13.19 7.78 -15.66
C ASP A 395 -11.68 8.06 -15.45
N GLY A 396 -10.84 7.02 -15.53
CA GLY A 396 -9.40 7.12 -15.34
C GLY A 396 -8.95 7.20 -13.88
N LEU A 397 -9.87 7.25 -12.91
CA LEU A 397 -9.55 7.11 -11.51
C LEU A 397 -9.14 5.67 -11.18
N ALA A 398 -8.33 5.49 -10.16
CA ALA A 398 -8.03 4.18 -9.58
C ALA A 398 -9.32 3.45 -9.15
N LYS A 399 -9.28 2.13 -9.05
CA LYS A 399 -10.42 1.31 -8.61
C LYS A 399 -10.77 1.53 -7.13
N ALA A 400 -9.74 1.76 -6.31
CA ALA A 400 -9.86 2.05 -4.89
C ALA A 400 -9.04 3.28 -4.52
N ALA A 401 -9.42 3.93 -3.42
CA ALA A 401 -8.62 5.02 -2.86
C ALA A 401 -7.28 4.48 -2.33
N TYR A 402 -6.21 5.25 -2.48
CA TYR A 402 -4.96 5.03 -1.78
C TYR A 402 -5.15 5.38 -0.31
N VAL A 403 -5.02 4.36 0.54
CA VAL A 403 -5.23 4.44 1.99
C VAL A 403 -3.90 4.40 2.70
N ARG A 404 -3.57 5.48 3.43
CA ARG A 404 -2.29 5.62 4.13
C ARG A 404 -2.30 5.03 5.53
N GLU A 405 -3.46 4.91 6.14
CA GLU A 405 -3.59 4.51 7.53
C GLU A 405 -4.72 3.51 7.75
N ALA A 406 -4.49 2.53 8.62
CA ALA A 406 -5.42 1.48 8.98
C ALA A 406 -5.63 1.43 10.50
N ARG A 407 -6.59 0.65 10.98
CA ARG A 407 -6.56 0.13 12.34
C ARG A 407 -5.26 -0.65 12.53
N ARG A 408 -4.60 -0.47 13.65
CA ARG A 408 -3.34 -1.13 14.00
C ARG A 408 -3.56 -1.97 15.24
N ILE A 409 -3.08 -3.23 15.23
CA ILE A 409 -3.25 -4.12 16.39
C ILE A 409 -2.56 -3.55 17.63
N ARG A 410 -3.13 -3.79 18.81
CA ARG A 410 -2.37 -3.72 20.06
C ARG A 410 -1.49 -4.97 20.12
N ALA A 411 -0.26 -4.79 19.65
CA ALA A 411 0.70 -5.87 19.44
C ALA A 411 1.49 -6.21 20.72
N VAL A 412 2.16 -7.36 20.70
CA VAL A 412 3.15 -7.74 21.72
C VAL A 412 4.33 -6.74 21.73
N THR A 413 4.72 -6.26 20.55
CA THR A 413 5.70 -5.18 20.39
C THR A 413 5.07 -4.08 19.54
N THR A 414 5.07 -2.85 20.04
CA THR A 414 4.70 -1.67 19.24
C THR A 414 5.97 -0.94 18.85
N VAL A 415 6.17 -0.71 17.56
CA VAL A 415 7.27 0.11 17.06
C VAL A 415 6.88 1.57 17.18
N THR A 416 7.76 2.37 17.77
CA THR A 416 7.54 3.77 18.08
C THR A 416 8.56 4.66 17.38
N GLU A 417 8.35 5.96 17.42
CA GLU A 417 9.28 6.95 16.90
C GLU A 417 10.69 6.80 17.49
N HIS A 418 10.79 6.37 18.77
CA HIS A 418 12.05 6.11 19.47
C HIS A 418 12.88 4.97 18.87
N ASP A 419 12.29 4.14 18.02
CA ASP A 419 12.99 3.03 17.36
C ASP A 419 13.62 3.44 16.04
N VAL A 420 13.11 4.49 15.38
CA VAL A 420 13.40 4.75 13.96
C VAL A 420 13.72 6.20 13.62
N ALA A 421 13.29 7.20 14.42
CA ALA A 421 13.55 8.61 14.11
C ALA A 421 15.02 8.96 14.28
N MET A 422 15.66 9.45 13.22
CA MET A 422 17.10 9.69 13.19
C MET A 422 17.58 10.67 14.28
N ASP A 423 16.77 11.66 14.62
CA ASP A 423 17.09 12.64 15.67
C ASP A 423 17.07 12.05 17.09
N LEU A 424 16.38 10.92 17.28
CA LEU A 424 16.28 10.23 18.57
C LEU A 424 17.33 9.13 18.71
N VAL A 425 17.59 8.37 17.63
CA VAL A 425 18.48 7.21 17.68
C VAL A 425 19.86 7.45 17.05
N GLY A 426 20.06 8.61 16.40
CA GLY A 426 21.27 8.91 15.63
C GLY A 426 21.24 8.25 14.25
N PRO A 427 22.16 8.65 13.34
CA PRO A 427 22.07 8.33 11.91
C PRO A 427 22.28 6.85 11.55
N TYR A 428 22.70 6.01 12.50
CA TYR A 428 22.93 4.56 12.34
C TYR A 428 22.29 3.74 13.47
N GLY A 429 21.47 4.36 14.32
CA GLY A 429 21.10 3.84 15.64
C GLY A 429 19.74 3.17 15.73
N GLY A 430 19.12 2.73 14.64
CA GLY A 430 17.82 2.06 14.67
C GLY A 430 17.80 0.84 15.59
N THR A 431 16.65 0.63 16.27
CA THR A 431 16.47 -0.50 17.17
C THR A 431 16.65 -1.82 16.42
N ARG A 432 17.50 -2.70 16.97
CA ARG A 432 17.69 -4.06 16.45
C ARG A 432 16.88 -5.05 17.27
N TYR A 433 16.13 -5.89 16.57
CA TYR A 433 15.25 -6.87 17.19
C TYR A 433 15.80 -8.28 16.99
N PRO A 434 15.99 -9.07 18.08
CA PRO A 434 16.42 -10.46 17.95
C PRO A 434 15.41 -11.35 17.25
N ASP A 435 14.13 -10.92 17.24
CA ASP A 435 13.01 -11.56 16.56
C ASP A 435 12.63 -10.86 15.24
N SER A 436 13.57 -10.12 14.62
CA SER A 436 13.33 -9.46 13.34
C SER A 436 12.91 -10.45 12.25
N VAL A 437 11.81 -10.15 11.55
CA VAL A 437 11.26 -10.94 10.44
C VAL A 437 11.35 -10.21 9.11
N GLY A 438 11.99 -9.06 9.10
CA GLY A 438 12.16 -8.26 7.90
C GLY A 438 12.73 -6.89 8.16
N VAL A 439 12.85 -6.11 7.10
CA VAL A 439 13.42 -4.76 7.12
C VAL A 439 12.60 -3.80 6.27
N GLY A 440 12.76 -2.51 6.56
CA GLY A 440 12.23 -1.42 5.77
C GLY A 440 13.08 -0.17 5.91
N ALA A 441 12.92 0.78 5.01
CA ALA A 441 13.47 2.12 5.14
C ALA A 441 12.60 3.10 4.37
N TYR A 442 12.15 4.11 5.06
CA TYR A 442 11.45 5.26 4.51
C TYR A 442 11.42 6.35 5.57
N ARG A 443 11.32 7.61 5.17
CA ARG A 443 11.10 8.69 6.11
C ARG A 443 9.77 8.49 6.84
N ILE A 444 9.64 8.97 8.07
CA ILE A 444 8.33 9.10 8.70
C ILE A 444 7.60 10.20 7.94
N ASP A 445 6.67 9.80 7.07
CA ASP A 445 5.96 10.66 6.15
C ASP A 445 4.46 10.59 6.44
N LEU A 446 3.96 11.60 7.16
CA LEU A 446 2.55 11.80 7.44
C LEU A 446 2.01 12.92 6.55
N HIS A 447 0.93 12.63 5.86
CA HIS A 447 0.19 13.58 5.04
C HIS A 447 -0.80 14.39 5.87
N PRO A 448 -1.30 15.52 5.35
CA PRO A 448 -2.37 16.26 6.01
C PRO A 448 -3.50 15.36 6.46
N SER A 449 -4.02 15.62 7.65
CA SER A 449 -4.93 14.71 8.34
C SER A 449 -6.32 15.29 8.56
N THR A 450 -7.27 14.43 8.86
CA THR A 450 -8.63 14.83 9.23
C THR A 450 -8.71 15.55 10.58
N GLY A 451 -7.64 15.50 11.38
CA GLY A 451 -7.47 16.30 12.60
C GLY A 451 -7.04 17.75 12.35
N GLY A 452 -6.72 18.08 11.09
CA GLY A 452 -6.25 19.42 10.71
C GLY A 452 -4.73 19.60 10.79
N ASP A 453 -3.98 18.50 10.95
CA ASP A 453 -2.52 18.55 10.91
C ASP A 453 -2.01 18.74 9.49
N ASN A 454 -0.89 19.46 9.36
CA ASN A 454 -0.12 19.56 8.14
C ASN A 454 0.83 18.35 8.00
N TYR A 455 1.71 18.33 7.02
CA TYR A 455 2.75 17.31 6.85
C TYR A 455 3.63 17.17 8.10
N VAL A 456 4.00 15.93 8.40
CA VAL A 456 5.10 15.58 9.30
C VAL A 456 6.08 14.70 8.53
N ASP A 457 7.22 15.23 8.13
CA ASP A 457 8.26 14.52 7.39
C ASP A 457 9.57 14.51 8.19
N ILE A 458 9.87 13.39 8.84
CA ILE A 458 11.00 13.22 9.74
C ILE A 458 12.00 12.25 9.14
N ALA A 459 13.30 12.60 9.21
CA ALA A 459 14.35 11.69 8.82
C ALA A 459 14.32 10.42 9.68
N SER A 460 14.40 9.27 9.04
CA SER A 460 14.44 7.98 9.70
C SER A 460 15.71 7.20 9.39
N VAL A 461 16.03 6.24 10.22
CA VAL A 461 17.05 5.24 9.93
C VAL A 461 16.41 4.01 9.28
N PRO A 462 17.16 3.21 8.51
CA PRO A 462 16.72 1.88 8.12
C PRO A 462 16.34 1.05 9.34
N PHE A 463 15.18 0.41 9.31
CA PHE A 463 14.57 -0.24 10.46
C PHE A 463 14.28 -1.72 10.23
N GLU A 464 14.05 -2.42 11.32
CA GLU A 464 13.69 -3.84 11.33
C GLU A 464 12.21 -4.01 11.69
N ILE A 465 11.61 -5.10 11.23
CA ILE A 465 10.23 -5.47 11.54
C ILE A 465 10.27 -6.57 12.60
N PRO A 466 9.95 -6.30 13.89
CA PRO A 466 9.94 -7.33 14.90
C PRO A 466 8.75 -8.28 14.73
N LEU A 467 8.96 -9.58 14.96
CA LEU A 467 7.88 -10.58 14.98
C LEU A 467 6.76 -10.17 15.94
N GLY A 468 7.13 -9.59 17.08
CA GLY A 468 6.17 -9.11 18.06
C GLY A 468 5.18 -8.06 17.56
N ALA A 469 5.52 -7.32 16.48
CA ALA A 469 4.59 -6.36 15.85
C ALA A 469 3.52 -7.04 14.97
N LEU A 470 3.69 -8.32 14.63
CA LEU A 470 2.71 -9.12 13.91
C LEU A 470 1.80 -9.93 14.87
N LEU A 471 2.02 -9.87 16.17
CA LEU A 471 1.30 -10.67 17.15
C LEU A 471 0.33 -9.81 17.95
N PRO A 472 -1.01 -9.96 17.79
CA PRO A 472 -1.98 -9.37 18.69
C PRO A 472 -1.75 -9.86 20.13
N ARG A 473 -2.01 -9.02 21.12
CA ARG A 473 -1.75 -9.40 22.54
C ARG A 473 -2.56 -10.61 22.99
N ARG A 474 -3.78 -10.78 22.51
CA ARG A 474 -4.72 -11.81 22.97
C ARG A 474 -5.03 -12.85 21.89
N VAL A 475 -5.43 -12.44 20.71
CA VAL A 475 -5.87 -13.35 19.65
C VAL A 475 -4.68 -14.13 19.10
N THR A 476 -4.83 -15.46 19.00
CA THR A 476 -3.70 -16.36 18.76
C THR A 476 -3.54 -16.80 17.30
N ASN A 477 -4.56 -16.63 16.46
CA ASN A 477 -4.56 -17.14 15.08
C ASN A 477 -4.96 -16.10 14.01
N LEU A 478 -5.13 -14.83 14.39
CA LEU A 478 -5.27 -13.73 13.45
C LEU A 478 -3.99 -12.91 13.46
N LEU A 479 -3.40 -12.70 12.28
CA LEU A 479 -2.18 -11.94 12.09
C LEU A 479 -2.41 -10.78 11.12
N PRO A 480 -1.87 -9.58 11.36
CA PRO A 480 -1.81 -8.53 10.37
C PRO A 480 -0.88 -8.93 9.22
N ALA A 481 -1.27 -8.59 8.00
CA ALA A 481 -0.48 -8.86 6.79
C ALA A 481 -0.33 -7.60 5.92
N GLY A 482 -0.36 -6.43 6.53
CA GLY A 482 -0.22 -5.13 5.88
C GLY A 482 0.09 -4.05 6.90
N LYS A 483 -0.39 -2.82 6.64
CA LYS A 483 -0.15 -1.63 7.49
C LYS A 483 -0.86 -1.65 8.85
N ASN A 484 -1.63 -2.68 9.15
CA ASN A 484 -2.36 -2.91 10.40
C ASN A 484 -1.53 -3.60 11.50
N LEU A 485 -0.22 -3.72 11.33
CA LEU A 485 0.72 -4.24 12.32
C LEU A 485 0.88 -3.30 13.52
N GLY A 486 1.65 -3.72 14.54
CA GLY A 486 1.93 -2.99 15.77
C GLY A 486 2.86 -1.79 15.57
N THR A 487 2.34 -0.71 15.03
CA THR A 487 2.98 0.61 14.89
C THR A 487 2.11 1.67 15.55
N THR A 488 2.64 2.88 15.76
CA THR A 488 1.88 4.06 16.13
C THR A 488 1.40 4.82 14.89
N HIS A 489 0.54 5.82 15.06
CA HIS A 489 0.20 6.78 14.00
C HIS A 489 1.47 7.36 13.35
N VAL A 490 2.46 7.74 14.16
CA VAL A 490 3.73 8.34 13.71
C VAL A 490 4.52 7.34 12.88
N THR A 491 4.80 6.15 13.40
CA THR A 491 5.63 5.15 12.70
C THR A 491 4.90 4.45 11.56
N ASN A 492 3.58 4.50 11.52
CA ASN A 492 2.84 4.08 10.32
C ASN A 492 3.32 4.84 9.07
N GLY A 493 3.75 6.11 9.21
CA GLY A 493 4.30 6.92 8.11
C GLY A 493 5.44 6.26 7.35
N CYS A 494 6.27 5.42 7.99
CA CYS A 494 7.36 4.71 7.34
C CYS A 494 7.13 3.20 7.17
N TYR A 495 6.16 2.59 7.87
CA TYR A 495 5.88 1.16 7.79
C TYR A 495 4.81 0.76 6.76
N ARG A 496 4.14 1.72 6.11
CA ARG A 496 3.03 1.51 5.17
C ARG A 496 3.43 1.32 3.70
N LEU A 497 4.73 1.43 3.37
CA LEU A 497 5.20 1.47 1.98
C LEU A 497 5.29 0.08 1.33
N HIS A 498 5.30 0.06 0.00
CA HIS A 498 5.22 -1.15 -0.82
C HIS A 498 6.17 -2.28 -0.41
N PRO A 499 7.51 -2.06 -0.23
CA PRO A 499 8.42 -3.15 0.17
C PRO A 499 8.14 -3.66 1.58
N VAL A 500 7.73 -2.76 2.48
CA VAL A 500 7.43 -3.11 3.88
C VAL A 500 6.14 -3.91 3.97
N GLU A 501 5.07 -3.46 3.29
CA GLU A 501 3.80 -4.20 3.24
C GLU A 501 3.99 -5.61 2.66
N TRP A 502 4.76 -5.72 1.58
CA TRP A 502 5.12 -7.04 1.03
C TRP A 502 5.84 -7.92 2.05
N ASN A 503 6.84 -7.37 2.74
CA ASN A 503 7.61 -8.12 3.74
C ASN A 503 6.74 -8.55 4.93
N VAL A 504 5.88 -7.67 5.44
CA VAL A 504 4.93 -7.98 6.52
C VAL A 504 4.02 -9.14 6.11
N GLY A 505 3.43 -9.07 4.91
CA GLY A 505 2.60 -10.14 4.39
C GLY A 505 3.35 -11.46 4.21
N GLU A 506 4.55 -11.42 3.62
CA GLU A 506 5.40 -12.62 3.44
C GLU A 506 5.75 -13.27 4.79
N ALA A 507 6.13 -12.47 5.78
CA ALA A 507 6.43 -12.94 7.13
C ALA A 507 5.20 -13.53 7.84
N ALA A 508 4.03 -12.88 7.75
CA ALA A 508 2.79 -13.39 8.32
C ALA A 508 2.35 -14.72 7.69
N GLY A 509 2.43 -14.82 6.37
CA GLY A 509 2.15 -16.06 5.63
C GLY A 509 3.11 -17.20 5.98
N ALA A 510 4.42 -16.89 6.06
CA ALA A 510 5.44 -17.85 6.47
C ALA A 510 5.26 -18.31 7.91
N LEU A 511 4.85 -17.40 8.83
CA LEU A 511 4.57 -17.72 10.22
C LEU A 511 3.36 -18.65 10.35
N ALA A 512 2.25 -18.35 9.69
CA ALA A 512 1.07 -19.21 9.68
C ALA A 512 1.39 -20.61 9.14
N ALA A 513 2.16 -20.70 8.06
CA ALA A 513 2.62 -21.96 7.49
C ALA A 513 3.59 -22.73 8.40
N HIS A 514 4.46 -22.02 9.14
CA HIS A 514 5.34 -22.64 10.13
C HIS A 514 4.52 -23.22 11.29
N CYS A 515 3.59 -22.46 11.81
CA CYS A 515 2.71 -22.90 12.89
C CYS A 515 1.88 -24.14 12.51
N LEU A 516 1.34 -24.18 11.29
CA LEU A 516 0.62 -25.35 10.77
C LEU A 516 1.52 -26.59 10.68
N SER A 517 2.78 -26.41 10.27
CA SER A 517 3.73 -27.51 10.09
C SER A 517 4.24 -28.07 11.42
N GLU A 518 4.46 -27.20 12.42
CA GLU A 518 5.06 -27.58 13.72
C GLU A 518 4.00 -27.85 14.81
N GLY A 519 2.72 -27.51 14.57
CA GLY A 519 1.65 -27.67 15.55
C GLY A 519 1.76 -26.72 16.75
N VAL A 520 2.27 -25.51 16.52
CA VAL A 520 2.47 -24.46 17.53
C VAL A 520 1.68 -23.20 17.16
N VAL A 521 1.47 -22.31 18.13
CA VAL A 521 0.83 -21.01 17.85
C VAL A 521 1.90 -19.90 17.70
N PRO A 522 1.60 -18.79 17.01
CA PRO A 522 2.54 -17.70 16.74
C PRO A 522 3.25 -17.15 17.98
N HIS A 523 2.55 -17.04 19.12
CA HIS A 523 3.13 -16.59 20.38
C HIS A 523 4.19 -17.57 20.92
N GLN A 524 3.98 -18.89 20.75
CA GLN A 524 4.98 -19.89 21.13
C GLN A 524 6.21 -19.82 20.22
N VAL A 525 6.04 -19.57 18.92
CA VAL A 525 7.17 -19.36 18.01
C VAL A 525 8.08 -18.24 18.51
N ARG A 526 7.51 -17.14 19.00
CA ARG A 526 8.29 -16.03 19.56
C ARG A 526 8.87 -16.33 20.94
N ALA A 527 8.13 -17.02 21.80
CA ALA A 527 8.50 -17.23 23.20
C ALA A 527 9.55 -18.33 23.38
N GLU A 528 9.59 -19.35 22.51
CA GLU A 528 10.48 -20.50 22.63
C GLU A 528 11.69 -20.31 21.71
N GLU A 529 12.90 -20.24 22.30
CA GLU A 529 14.16 -19.97 21.56
C GLU A 529 14.36 -20.91 20.37
N LYS A 530 14.05 -22.20 20.52
CA LYS A 530 14.18 -23.18 19.44
C LYS A 530 13.20 -22.88 18.30
N GLN A 531 11.93 -22.61 18.61
CA GLN A 531 10.91 -22.32 17.61
C GLN A 531 11.24 -21.03 16.86
N LEU A 532 11.64 -19.98 17.59
CA LEU A 532 12.07 -18.72 16.98
C LEU A 532 13.25 -18.93 16.03
N ALA A 533 14.30 -19.63 16.50
CA ALA A 533 15.48 -19.90 15.68
C ALA A 533 15.16 -20.74 14.43
N ASP A 534 14.26 -21.71 14.54
CA ASP A 534 13.82 -22.54 13.39
C ASP A 534 13.03 -21.69 12.38
N PHE A 535 12.14 -20.83 12.85
CA PHE A 535 11.38 -19.92 12.01
C PHE A 535 12.28 -18.89 11.31
N LEU A 536 13.19 -18.25 12.05
CA LEU A 536 14.11 -17.26 11.46
C LEU A 536 15.04 -17.89 10.41
N ARG A 537 15.54 -19.12 10.64
CA ARG A 537 16.31 -19.86 9.63
C ARG A 537 15.49 -20.18 8.38
N ARG A 538 14.19 -20.40 8.53
CA ARG A 538 13.29 -20.56 7.38
C ARG A 538 13.21 -19.28 6.57
N LEU A 539 12.98 -18.12 7.20
CA LEU A 539 12.95 -16.84 6.52
C LEU A 539 14.28 -16.53 5.78
N ASP A 540 15.42 -16.82 6.42
CA ASP A 540 16.75 -16.66 5.80
C ASP A 540 16.89 -17.51 4.53
N ARG A 541 16.42 -18.79 4.55
CA ARG A 541 16.45 -19.67 3.36
C ARG A 541 15.52 -19.22 2.25
N GLU A 542 14.41 -18.56 2.60
CA GLU A 542 13.46 -17.99 1.64
C GLU A 542 13.92 -16.63 1.09
N GLY A 543 15.06 -16.10 1.59
CA GLY A 543 15.68 -14.87 1.13
C GLY A 543 15.05 -13.61 1.71
N VAL A 544 14.47 -13.71 2.90
CA VAL A 544 14.02 -12.54 3.67
C VAL A 544 15.24 -11.93 4.34
N GLN A 545 15.56 -10.69 3.98
CA GLN A 545 16.58 -9.91 4.68
C GLN A 545 15.99 -9.42 6.00
N ARG A 546 16.64 -9.74 7.13
CA ARG A 546 16.12 -9.42 8.48
C ARG A 546 16.91 -8.32 9.18
N HIS A 547 18.09 -7.99 8.69
CA HIS A 547 18.95 -6.96 9.27
C HIS A 547 19.54 -6.08 8.17
N TRP A 548 19.75 -4.81 8.49
CA TRP A 548 20.39 -3.87 7.60
C TRP A 548 21.91 -3.94 7.72
N PRO A 549 22.66 -3.75 6.62
CA PRO A 549 24.06 -3.35 6.71
C PRO A 549 24.18 -1.96 7.35
N ASP A 550 25.38 -1.55 7.71
CA ASP A 550 25.62 -0.19 8.26
C ASP A 550 25.42 0.86 7.16
N VAL A 551 24.21 1.38 7.07
CA VAL A 551 23.84 2.48 6.18
C VAL A 551 23.22 3.61 6.98
N ARG A 552 23.48 4.84 6.53
CA ARG A 552 22.99 6.05 7.19
C ARG A 552 21.51 6.26 6.89
N GLY A 553 20.75 6.73 7.89
CA GLY A 553 19.40 7.24 7.71
C GLY A 553 19.30 8.48 6.81
N TYR A 554 18.11 8.81 6.32
CA TYR A 554 17.86 9.91 5.37
C TYR A 554 16.53 10.61 5.62
#